data_f6afce5e84ef398784d0c4b49a9cdf7f
#
_entry.id   f6afce5e84ef398784d0c4b49a9cdf7f
#
_cell.length_a   1.000
_cell.length_b   1.000
_cell.length_c   1.000
_cell.angle_alpha   90.00
_cell.angle_beta   90.00
_cell.angle_gamma   90.00
#
_symmetry.space_group_name_H-M   'P 1'
#
loop_
_entity.id
_entity.type
_entity.pdbx_description
1 polymer ?
#
loop_
_entity_poly.entity_id
_entity_poly.type
_entity_poly.pdbx_seq_one_letter_code
_entity_poly.pdbx_strand_id
1 'polypeptide(L)'
;MKQRSFVSIAVFVAFSMWAATGLFSVSSQSSTLLNEGFEAGGKTSYAAANVTLGSGSWNLAEALTGNTTSDRKTGSFSARVRETGRIRMNFNVTSAGSLTVQHAKYGTDATSTWELWKSTNNGSTWTKVGATVTTSSTTLTTASFIVNSAVAIRFEIRKITGGANRISIDNVVVTANSTPTPTATPTATPTATPTATPTATPTPPPSSNVHLTMGNPSNAITNTAFPTNYLMERPQYAFSYHRDNGTPNWVSWHLATSWLGTTPRQDDFRNDTNLPVGWYQVQETDYSGSGYDRGHMCPSGDRTSTVADNSSTFWMTNMIPQAPDNNQRAWASLESYCRTLANQGNELYIISGGNGVSGFIANGNVAIPTSTWKVILVLPNGSNDVSRVTTSTRLIAVVMPNQNGIDTNWRNFRVSVDYVESLTGYDFFASVPVSIQSVIESSIDTLRPSGIDADNGMFLDKYAIEEIEAERKYNRAQRLINK
;
A
#
# COMPACT_ATOMS: atom_id res chain seq x y z
N MET A 1 -47.74 -36.82 74.41
CA MET A 1 -47.78 -36.54 72.99
C MET A 1 -46.67 -35.56 72.70
N LYS A 2 -45.55 -36.05 72.14
CA LYS A 2 -44.41 -35.20 71.75
C LYS A 2 -44.21 -35.35 70.20
N GLN A 3 -44.48 -34.25 69.52
CA GLN A 3 -44.25 -34.13 68.09
C GLN A 3 -42.74 -34.03 67.83
N ARG A 4 -42.18 -34.87 67.00
CA ARG A 4 -40.80 -34.79 66.51
C ARG A 4 -40.81 -34.09 65.16
N SER A 5 -40.18 -32.92 65.04
CA SER A 5 -39.88 -32.25 63.76
C SER A 5 -38.68 -32.91 63.13
N PHE A 6 -38.82 -33.28 61.86
CA PHE A 6 -37.72 -33.66 60.98
C PHE A 6 -37.17 -32.42 60.27
N VAL A 7 -35.89 -32.15 60.47
CA VAL A 7 -35.18 -31.14 59.70
C VAL A 7 -34.53 -31.83 58.52
N SER A 8 -34.94 -31.53 57.32
CA SER A 8 -34.27 -31.96 56.06
C SER A 8 -33.16 -31.00 55.74
N ILE A 9 -31.91 -31.50 55.75
CA ILE A 9 -30.73 -30.79 55.25
C ILE A 9 -30.65 -31.05 53.77
N ALA A 10 -30.86 -30.00 52.95
CA ALA A 10 -30.56 -30.05 51.53
C ALA A 10 -29.09 -29.70 51.30
N VAL A 11 -28.32 -30.68 50.82
CA VAL A 11 -26.95 -30.48 50.39
C VAL A 11 -26.96 -29.93 48.96
N PHE A 12 -26.60 -28.65 48.78
CA PHE A 12 -26.34 -28.07 47.45
C PHE A 12 -24.92 -28.46 47.05
N VAL A 13 -24.81 -29.36 46.08
CA VAL A 13 -23.56 -29.64 45.36
C VAL A 13 -23.44 -28.60 44.23
N ALA A 14 -22.56 -27.62 44.40
CA ALA A 14 -22.24 -26.67 43.36
C ALA A 14 -21.31 -27.34 42.35
N PHE A 15 -21.83 -27.69 41.18
CA PHE A 15 -21.02 -28.07 40.01
C PHE A 15 -20.47 -26.80 39.37
N SER A 16 -19.18 -26.50 39.57
CA SER A 16 -18.48 -25.48 38.83
C SER A 16 -18.15 -26.02 37.42
N MET A 17 -18.97 -25.67 36.44
CA MET A 17 -18.64 -25.82 35.03
C MET A 17 -17.57 -24.80 34.63
N TRP A 18 -16.34 -25.23 34.45
CA TRP A 18 -15.34 -24.49 33.71
C TRP A 18 -15.70 -24.52 32.23
N ALA A 19 -16.27 -23.44 31.72
CA ALA A 19 -16.39 -23.21 30.29
C ALA A 19 -15.00 -22.81 29.77
N ALA A 20 -14.30 -23.74 29.16
CA ALA A 20 -13.11 -23.42 28.35
C ALA A 20 -13.60 -22.67 27.11
N THR A 21 -13.50 -21.34 27.11
CA THR A 21 -13.65 -20.51 25.91
C THR A 21 -12.42 -20.73 25.03
N GLY A 22 -12.48 -21.72 24.16
CA GLY A 22 -11.52 -21.86 23.07
C GLY A 22 -11.69 -20.69 22.12
N LEU A 23 -10.73 -19.76 22.15
CA LEU A 23 -10.57 -18.74 21.11
C LEU A 23 -10.15 -19.46 19.82
N PHE A 24 -11.10 -19.81 18.97
CA PHE A 24 -10.78 -20.18 17.60
C PHE A 24 -10.38 -18.93 16.84
N SER A 25 -9.09 -18.70 16.69
CA SER A 25 -8.56 -17.78 15.70
C SER A 25 -8.87 -18.38 14.34
N VAL A 26 -9.90 -17.89 13.66
CA VAL A 26 -10.10 -18.16 12.24
C VAL A 26 -9.05 -17.33 11.51
N SER A 27 -7.88 -17.91 11.25
CA SER A 27 -6.98 -17.38 10.26
C SER A 27 -7.66 -17.60 8.91
N SER A 28 -7.98 -16.52 8.19
CA SER A 28 -8.36 -16.61 6.78
C SER A 28 -7.14 -17.13 6.03
N GLN A 29 -7.04 -18.44 5.86
CA GLN A 29 -6.00 -19.06 5.05
C GLN A 29 -6.35 -18.78 3.60
N SER A 30 -5.62 -17.84 2.99
CA SER A 30 -5.62 -17.62 1.54
C SER A 30 -5.30 -18.95 0.89
N SER A 31 -6.23 -19.51 0.09
CA SER A 31 -6.03 -20.82 -0.54
C SER A 31 -4.91 -20.74 -1.58
N THR A 32 -4.00 -21.71 -1.58
CA THR A 32 -2.95 -21.82 -2.59
C THR A 32 -3.57 -22.27 -3.91
N LEU A 33 -3.44 -21.47 -4.97
CA LEU A 33 -3.91 -21.76 -6.32
C LEU A 33 -2.88 -22.53 -7.14
N LEU A 34 -1.58 -22.28 -6.84
CA LEU A 34 -0.46 -22.92 -7.53
C LEU A 34 0.72 -22.97 -6.55
N ASN A 35 1.41 -24.10 -6.55
CA ASN A 35 2.70 -24.25 -5.89
C ASN A 35 3.60 -25.08 -6.82
N GLU A 36 4.66 -24.47 -7.36
CA GLU A 36 5.60 -25.13 -8.26
C GLU A 36 7.01 -25.05 -7.68
N GLY A 37 7.53 -26.18 -7.26
CA GLY A 37 8.89 -26.38 -6.73
C GLY A 37 9.84 -27.03 -7.74
N PHE A 38 9.40 -27.26 -9.00
CA PHE A 38 10.17 -27.92 -10.06
C PHE A 38 10.61 -29.35 -9.77
N GLU A 39 10.04 -29.99 -8.77
CA GLU A 39 10.43 -31.30 -8.23
C GLU A 39 10.22 -32.48 -9.23
N ALA A 40 9.33 -32.30 -10.22
CA ALA A 40 9.15 -33.30 -11.29
C ALA A 40 10.39 -33.45 -12.19
N GLY A 41 11.27 -32.44 -12.24
CA GLY A 41 12.53 -32.47 -13.00
C GLY A 41 12.30 -32.65 -14.52
N GLY A 42 13.24 -33.31 -15.14
CA GLY A 42 13.06 -33.86 -16.51
C GLY A 42 13.59 -33.02 -17.66
N LYS A 43 13.77 -31.71 -17.53
CA LYS A 43 14.34 -30.85 -18.59
C LYS A 43 15.82 -30.55 -18.34
N THR A 44 16.69 -31.16 -19.11
CA THR A 44 18.18 -31.13 -18.91
C THR A 44 18.90 -30.18 -19.85
N SER A 45 18.23 -29.60 -20.86
CA SER A 45 18.85 -28.68 -21.84
C SER A 45 18.26 -27.28 -21.76
N TYR A 46 19.01 -26.26 -22.20
CA TYR A 46 18.57 -24.85 -22.22
C TYR A 46 17.65 -24.52 -23.42
N ALA A 47 17.63 -25.36 -24.46
CA ALA A 47 16.76 -25.14 -25.62
C ALA A 47 15.28 -25.01 -25.18
N ALA A 48 14.55 -24.11 -25.84
CA ALA A 48 13.16 -23.87 -25.52
C ALA A 48 12.30 -25.16 -25.69
N ALA A 49 11.60 -25.57 -24.65
CA ALA A 49 10.71 -26.71 -24.69
C ALA A 49 9.61 -26.61 -23.62
N ASN A 50 8.49 -27.25 -23.90
CA ASN A 50 7.47 -27.48 -22.87
C ASN A 50 7.87 -28.66 -21.98
N VAL A 51 7.59 -28.55 -20.73
CA VAL A 51 7.81 -29.57 -19.68
C VAL A 51 6.57 -29.67 -18.81
N THR A 52 6.18 -30.89 -18.47
CA THR A 52 5.12 -31.13 -17.48
C THR A 52 5.78 -31.13 -16.10
N LEU A 53 5.41 -30.19 -15.25
CA LEU A 53 5.82 -30.05 -13.87
C LEU A 53 4.65 -30.38 -12.93
N GLY A 54 4.87 -30.32 -11.62
CA GLY A 54 3.89 -30.68 -10.62
C GLY A 54 2.58 -29.86 -10.71
N SER A 55 2.67 -28.60 -11.07
CA SER A 55 1.52 -27.69 -11.18
C SER A 55 0.89 -27.63 -12.60
N GLY A 56 1.49 -28.29 -13.59
CA GLY A 56 1.00 -28.31 -14.97
C GLY A 56 2.09 -28.16 -16.04
N SER A 57 1.70 -27.76 -17.26
CA SER A 57 2.63 -27.56 -18.37
C SER A 57 3.31 -26.19 -18.31
N TRP A 58 4.63 -26.18 -18.39
CA TRP A 58 5.44 -24.96 -18.44
C TRP A 58 6.32 -24.93 -19.70
N ASN A 59 6.59 -23.75 -20.25
CA ASN A 59 7.60 -23.52 -21.27
C ASN A 59 8.86 -22.94 -20.63
N LEU A 60 9.98 -23.63 -20.75
CA LEU A 60 11.29 -23.21 -20.28
C LEU A 60 12.16 -22.91 -21.50
N ALA A 61 12.64 -21.67 -21.66
CA ALA A 61 13.55 -21.23 -22.70
C ALA A 61 14.79 -20.59 -22.08
N GLU A 62 16.00 -20.95 -22.52
CA GLU A 62 17.25 -20.65 -21.83
C GLU A 62 17.16 -20.96 -20.33
N ALA A 63 16.41 -22.02 -20.00
CA ALA A 63 16.15 -22.53 -18.67
C ALA A 63 16.04 -24.06 -18.68
N LEU A 64 16.41 -24.67 -17.56
CA LEU A 64 16.33 -26.13 -17.34
C LEU A 64 15.97 -26.42 -15.87
N THR A 65 15.57 -27.66 -15.56
CA THR A 65 15.43 -28.14 -14.18
C THR A 65 16.80 -28.60 -13.66
N GLY A 66 17.36 -27.84 -12.72
CA GLY A 66 18.70 -28.04 -12.18
C GLY A 66 18.65 -28.77 -10.85
N ASN A 67 19.60 -29.71 -10.65
CA ASN A 67 19.73 -30.50 -9.43
C ASN A 67 21.16 -30.60 -8.87
N THR A 68 22.09 -29.80 -9.41
CA THR A 68 23.48 -29.79 -8.94
C THR A 68 23.60 -29.10 -7.57
N THR A 69 24.76 -29.23 -6.95
CA THR A 69 25.05 -28.54 -5.65
C THR A 69 25.11 -27.02 -5.78
N SER A 70 25.32 -26.50 -7.00
CA SER A 70 25.34 -25.07 -7.28
C SER A 70 23.94 -24.49 -7.51
N ASP A 71 22.94 -25.33 -7.81
CA ASP A 71 21.53 -24.91 -7.87
C ASP A 71 21.04 -24.64 -6.44
N ARG A 72 20.45 -23.47 -6.23
CA ARG A 72 19.82 -23.14 -4.97
C ARG A 72 18.36 -23.57 -5.03
N LYS A 73 17.98 -24.47 -4.14
CA LYS A 73 16.70 -25.19 -4.19
C LYS A 73 16.22 -25.58 -2.81
N THR A 74 14.94 -25.64 -2.67
CA THR A 74 14.22 -26.34 -1.60
C THR A 74 13.81 -27.69 -2.20
N GLY A 75 14.23 -28.80 -1.61
CA GLY A 75 14.01 -30.12 -2.23
C GLY A 75 15.10 -30.53 -3.21
N SER A 76 14.75 -31.18 -4.32
CA SER A 76 15.69 -31.85 -5.24
C SER A 76 16.03 -31.02 -6.48
N PHE A 77 15.13 -30.17 -6.94
CA PHE A 77 15.26 -29.39 -8.17
C PHE A 77 14.91 -27.92 -7.98
N SER A 78 15.40 -27.06 -8.88
CA SER A 78 14.95 -25.70 -9.13
C SER A 78 15.03 -25.40 -10.64
N ALA A 79 14.37 -24.35 -11.11
CA ALA A 79 14.60 -23.89 -12.48
C ALA A 79 15.87 -23.02 -12.53
N ARG A 80 16.87 -23.47 -13.30
CA ARG A 80 18.10 -22.72 -13.60
C ARG A 80 17.93 -21.91 -14.88
N VAL A 81 18.02 -20.59 -14.82
CA VAL A 81 17.81 -19.66 -15.93
C VAL A 81 19.09 -18.90 -16.23
N ARG A 82 19.43 -18.75 -17.51
CA ARG A 82 20.59 -17.96 -18.01
C ARG A 82 20.16 -17.03 -19.15
N GLU A 83 21.06 -16.22 -19.66
CA GLU A 83 20.85 -15.27 -20.74
C GLU A 83 19.59 -14.41 -20.52
N THR A 84 18.74 -14.26 -21.52
CA THR A 84 17.42 -13.66 -21.45
C THR A 84 16.32 -14.74 -21.34
N GLY A 85 16.60 -15.78 -20.56
CA GLY A 85 15.74 -16.93 -20.42
C GLY A 85 14.44 -16.63 -19.70
N ARG A 86 13.48 -17.54 -19.87
CA ARG A 86 12.15 -17.39 -19.29
C ARG A 86 11.57 -18.73 -18.84
N ILE A 87 10.69 -18.62 -17.84
CA ILE A 87 9.86 -19.70 -17.31
C ILE A 87 8.41 -19.22 -17.45
N ARG A 88 7.60 -19.91 -18.27
CA ARG A 88 6.24 -19.48 -18.62
C ARG A 88 5.22 -20.58 -18.34
N MET A 89 4.10 -20.21 -17.71
CA MET A 89 2.94 -21.08 -17.58
C MET A 89 2.24 -21.25 -18.94
N ASN A 90 1.88 -22.48 -19.31
CA ASN A 90 1.02 -22.78 -20.46
C ASN A 90 -0.46 -22.93 -20.09
N PHE A 91 -0.82 -22.66 -18.85
CA PHE A 91 -2.18 -22.73 -18.31
C PHE A 91 -2.48 -21.45 -17.51
N ASN A 92 -3.73 -21.26 -17.15
CA ASN A 92 -4.17 -20.09 -16.38
C ASN A 92 -4.53 -20.50 -14.96
N VAL A 93 -4.42 -19.54 -14.03
CA VAL A 93 -5.05 -19.54 -12.71
C VAL A 93 -6.09 -18.41 -12.66
N THR A 94 -7.14 -18.59 -11.86
CA THR A 94 -8.21 -17.60 -11.65
C THR A 94 -8.17 -17.09 -10.22
N SER A 95 -8.64 -15.85 -10.03
CA SER A 95 -8.70 -15.23 -8.68
C SER A 95 -7.36 -15.18 -7.95
N ALA A 96 -6.27 -14.91 -8.69
CA ALA A 96 -4.93 -14.80 -8.11
C ALA A 96 -4.78 -13.53 -7.29
N GLY A 97 -4.50 -13.65 -6.01
CA GLY A 97 -4.27 -12.56 -5.05
C GLY A 97 -2.82 -12.11 -5.02
N SER A 98 -1.90 -13.03 -4.71
CA SER A 98 -0.47 -12.75 -4.69
C SER A 98 0.33 -13.87 -5.35
N LEU A 99 1.58 -13.54 -5.72
CA LEU A 99 2.55 -14.51 -6.22
C LEU A 99 3.88 -14.29 -5.50
N THR A 100 4.47 -15.39 -4.99
CA THR A 100 5.82 -15.39 -4.43
C THR A 100 6.74 -16.28 -5.23
N VAL A 101 8.03 -15.90 -5.30
CA VAL A 101 9.09 -16.64 -5.99
C VAL A 101 10.32 -16.66 -5.10
N GLN A 102 10.88 -17.83 -4.85
CA GLN A 102 12.21 -17.94 -4.26
C GLN A 102 13.28 -17.88 -5.36
N HIS A 103 14.33 -17.10 -5.13
CA HIS A 103 15.41 -16.92 -6.10
C HIS A 103 16.77 -16.77 -5.43
N ALA A 104 17.82 -17.23 -6.13
CA ALA A 104 19.20 -17.05 -5.69
C ALA A 104 20.16 -17.11 -6.89
N LYS A 105 21.40 -16.65 -6.73
CA LYS A 105 22.46 -16.85 -7.72
C LYS A 105 22.81 -18.35 -7.77
N TYR A 106 23.10 -18.82 -8.96
CA TYR A 106 23.69 -20.16 -9.16
C TYR A 106 25.17 -20.13 -8.76
N GLY A 107 25.57 -20.98 -7.84
CA GLY A 107 26.97 -21.07 -7.40
C GLY A 107 27.55 -19.71 -7.03
N THR A 108 28.63 -19.33 -7.73
CA THR A 108 29.35 -18.06 -7.57
C THR A 108 29.09 -17.06 -8.70
N ASP A 109 28.09 -17.29 -9.55
CA ASP A 109 27.75 -16.42 -10.68
C ASP A 109 27.48 -14.96 -10.20
N ALA A 110 27.70 -13.98 -11.07
CA ALA A 110 27.47 -12.59 -10.74
C ALA A 110 25.97 -12.25 -10.62
N THR A 111 25.68 -11.07 -10.08
CA THR A 111 24.33 -10.53 -9.93
C THR A 111 23.59 -10.47 -11.27
N SER A 112 22.30 -10.81 -11.23
CA SER A 112 21.38 -10.74 -12.36
C SER A 112 20.07 -10.12 -11.94
N THR A 113 19.28 -9.64 -12.90
CA THR A 113 17.92 -9.17 -12.64
C THR A 113 16.89 -9.97 -13.43
N TRP A 114 15.67 -10.05 -12.88
CA TRP A 114 14.54 -10.70 -13.53
C TRP A 114 13.24 -9.96 -13.21
N GLU A 115 12.21 -10.23 -13.97
CA GLU A 115 10.89 -9.61 -13.88
C GLU A 115 9.79 -10.65 -13.93
N LEU A 116 8.70 -10.36 -13.24
CA LEU A 116 7.44 -11.09 -13.36
C LEU A 116 6.54 -10.40 -14.38
N TRP A 117 5.93 -11.17 -15.27
CA TRP A 117 4.97 -10.72 -16.27
C TRP A 117 3.69 -11.53 -16.18
N LYS A 118 2.51 -10.91 -16.44
CA LYS A 118 1.22 -11.58 -16.51
C LYS A 118 0.54 -11.38 -17.86
N SER A 119 -0.28 -12.34 -18.26
CA SER A 119 -1.13 -12.29 -19.45
C SER A 119 -2.56 -12.69 -19.10
N THR A 120 -3.52 -11.88 -19.53
CA THR A 120 -4.96 -12.14 -19.40
C THR A 120 -5.59 -12.71 -20.68
N ASN A 121 -4.81 -12.89 -21.73
CA ASN A 121 -5.26 -13.35 -23.06
C ASN A 121 -4.44 -14.55 -23.56
N ASN A 122 -4.22 -15.52 -22.68
CA ASN A 122 -3.56 -16.80 -22.98
C ASN A 122 -2.13 -16.67 -23.50
N GLY A 123 -1.40 -15.60 -23.13
CA GLY A 123 -0.02 -15.38 -23.52
C GLY A 123 0.16 -14.61 -24.83
N SER A 124 -0.90 -14.04 -25.40
CA SER A 124 -0.82 -13.21 -26.61
C SER A 124 -0.16 -11.87 -26.34
N THR A 125 -0.46 -11.24 -25.20
CA THR A 125 0.21 -10.03 -24.72
C THR A 125 0.59 -10.20 -23.26
N TRP A 126 1.60 -9.43 -22.81
CA TRP A 126 2.15 -9.53 -21.47
C TRP A 126 2.33 -8.14 -20.86
N THR A 127 1.98 -8.02 -19.59
CA THR A 127 2.16 -6.81 -18.78
C THR A 127 3.07 -7.15 -17.59
N LYS A 128 4.03 -6.29 -17.31
CA LYS A 128 4.92 -6.44 -16.16
C LYS A 128 4.14 -6.32 -14.85
N VAL A 129 4.51 -7.13 -13.85
CA VAL A 129 3.96 -7.11 -12.50
C VAL A 129 5.06 -6.67 -11.53
N GLY A 130 4.82 -5.58 -10.83
CA GLY A 130 5.73 -5.07 -9.80
C GLY A 130 7.09 -4.60 -10.33
N ALA A 131 8.05 -4.46 -9.43
CA ALA A 131 9.41 -3.99 -9.73
C ALA A 131 10.29 -5.10 -10.31
N THR A 132 11.38 -4.70 -10.96
CA THR A 132 12.47 -5.61 -11.36
C THR A 132 13.18 -6.13 -10.10
N VAL A 133 13.38 -7.42 -10.01
CA VAL A 133 14.03 -8.10 -8.89
C VAL A 133 15.52 -8.28 -9.17
N THR A 134 16.36 -7.90 -8.21
CA THR A 134 17.81 -8.14 -8.24
C THR A 134 18.15 -9.41 -7.47
N THR A 135 18.82 -10.35 -8.13
CA THR A 135 19.36 -11.59 -7.52
C THR A 135 20.84 -11.41 -7.23
N SER A 136 21.19 -11.09 -6.00
CA SER A 136 22.57 -10.89 -5.53
C SER A 136 23.03 -11.90 -4.48
N SER A 137 22.10 -12.62 -3.83
CA SER A 137 22.37 -13.61 -2.79
C SER A 137 22.61 -15.00 -3.36
N THR A 138 23.46 -15.78 -2.69
CA THR A 138 23.63 -17.23 -2.91
C THR A 138 22.70 -18.07 -2.03
N THR A 139 21.95 -17.45 -1.14
CA THR A 139 20.88 -18.06 -0.34
C THR A 139 19.54 -17.69 -0.98
N LEU A 140 18.59 -18.64 -1.01
CA LEU A 140 17.24 -18.38 -1.49
C LEU A 140 16.60 -17.22 -0.71
N THR A 141 16.13 -16.23 -1.44
CA THR A 141 15.36 -15.09 -0.94
C THR A 141 14.00 -15.08 -1.64
N THR A 142 12.98 -14.56 -0.96
CA THR A 142 11.61 -14.53 -1.52
C THR A 142 11.32 -13.14 -2.07
N ALA A 143 10.91 -13.10 -3.34
CA ALA A 143 10.27 -11.94 -3.95
C ALA A 143 8.75 -12.13 -3.93
N SER A 144 8.02 -11.08 -3.57
CA SER A 144 6.55 -11.11 -3.46
C SER A 144 5.93 -10.09 -4.40
N PHE A 145 4.84 -10.48 -5.04
CA PHE A 145 4.10 -9.67 -6.00
C PHE A 145 2.61 -9.71 -5.67
N ILE A 146 1.98 -8.56 -5.58
CA ILE A 146 0.53 -8.45 -5.52
C ILE A 146 -0.01 -8.52 -6.95
N VAL A 147 -0.96 -9.41 -7.16
CA VAL A 147 -1.51 -9.71 -8.49
C VAL A 147 -2.95 -9.24 -8.63
N ASN A 148 -3.77 -9.46 -7.61
CA ASN A 148 -5.17 -9.08 -7.47
C ASN A 148 -5.97 -9.19 -8.79
N SER A 149 -6.03 -10.38 -9.37
CA SER A 149 -6.74 -10.62 -10.63
C SER A 149 -7.98 -11.49 -10.42
N ALA A 150 -9.14 -10.95 -10.73
CA ALA A 150 -10.39 -11.73 -10.76
C ALA A 150 -10.53 -12.59 -12.03
N VAL A 151 -9.78 -12.24 -13.09
CA VAL A 151 -9.85 -12.97 -14.38
C VAL A 151 -8.76 -14.05 -14.46
N ALA A 152 -8.95 -14.99 -15.39
CA ALA A 152 -7.96 -16.03 -15.67
C ALA A 152 -6.65 -15.42 -16.19
N ILE A 153 -5.53 -15.73 -15.55
CA ILE A 153 -4.22 -15.21 -15.90
C ILE A 153 -3.16 -16.31 -15.88
N ARG A 154 -2.08 -16.08 -16.61
CA ARG A 154 -0.85 -16.87 -16.54
C ARG A 154 0.35 -15.97 -16.33
N PHE A 155 1.43 -16.55 -15.83
CA PHE A 155 2.66 -15.81 -15.50
C PHE A 155 3.84 -16.25 -16.35
N GLU A 156 4.79 -15.32 -16.51
CA GLU A 156 6.10 -15.56 -17.07
C GLU A 156 7.16 -14.84 -16.22
N ILE A 157 8.17 -15.57 -15.81
CA ILE A 157 9.38 -15.03 -15.17
C ILE A 157 10.43 -14.85 -16.28
N ARG A 158 10.95 -13.63 -16.45
CA ARG A 158 11.96 -13.26 -17.47
C ARG A 158 13.23 -12.80 -16.80
N LYS A 159 14.35 -13.46 -17.10
CA LYS A 159 15.67 -12.93 -16.74
C LYS A 159 16.01 -11.78 -17.70
N ILE A 160 16.45 -10.62 -17.17
CA ILE A 160 16.64 -9.37 -17.93
C ILE A 160 18.11 -9.06 -18.10
N THR A 161 18.92 -9.12 -17.02
CA THR A 161 20.35 -8.80 -17.07
C THR A 161 21.22 -9.94 -16.56
N GLY A 162 22.55 -9.81 -16.71
CA GLY A 162 23.53 -10.76 -16.24
C GLY A 162 24.02 -11.75 -17.30
N GLY A 163 23.47 -11.76 -18.52
CA GLY A 163 23.90 -12.63 -19.62
C GLY A 163 24.01 -14.10 -19.21
N ALA A 164 25.15 -14.72 -19.42
CA ALA A 164 25.42 -16.12 -19.10
C ALA A 164 25.38 -16.46 -17.60
N ASN A 165 25.42 -15.46 -16.69
CA ASN A 165 25.25 -15.70 -15.26
C ASN A 165 23.87 -16.32 -15.00
N ARG A 166 23.84 -17.36 -14.19
CA ARG A 166 22.66 -18.17 -13.95
C ARG A 166 22.00 -17.77 -12.63
N ILE A 167 20.69 -17.88 -12.59
CA ILE A 167 19.89 -17.78 -11.37
C ILE A 167 19.10 -19.09 -11.16
N SER A 168 18.89 -19.45 -9.92
CA SER A 168 17.93 -20.47 -9.52
C SER A 168 16.62 -19.79 -9.16
N ILE A 169 15.52 -20.28 -9.70
CA ILE A 169 14.14 -19.92 -9.39
C ILE A 169 13.47 -21.16 -8.79
N ASP A 170 12.81 -20.96 -7.65
CA ASP A 170 12.19 -22.07 -6.91
C ASP A 170 10.91 -21.58 -6.22
N ASN A 171 10.07 -22.53 -5.78
CA ASN A 171 8.86 -22.28 -5.01
C ASN A 171 8.03 -21.09 -5.53
N VAL A 172 7.55 -21.23 -6.78
CA VAL A 172 6.58 -20.29 -7.35
C VAL A 172 5.21 -20.61 -6.77
N VAL A 173 4.73 -19.75 -5.88
CA VAL A 173 3.44 -19.94 -5.19
C VAL A 173 2.48 -18.82 -5.57
N VAL A 174 1.29 -19.19 -6.03
CA VAL A 174 0.17 -18.25 -6.25
C VAL A 174 -0.90 -18.54 -5.21
N THR A 175 -1.32 -17.50 -4.50
CA THR A 175 -2.43 -17.59 -3.55
C THR A 175 -3.67 -16.91 -4.11
N ALA A 176 -4.84 -17.38 -3.71
CA ALA A 176 -6.10 -16.77 -4.11
C ALA A 176 -6.26 -15.38 -3.48
N ASN A 177 -7.06 -14.54 -4.14
CA ASN A 177 -7.68 -13.41 -3.47
C ASN A 177 -8.45 -13.95 -2.24
N SER A 178 -8.30 -13.31 -1.09
CA SER A 178 -9.10 -13.63 0.08
C SER A 178 -10.55 -13.24 -0.18
N THR A 179 -11.30 -14.14 -0.79
CA THR A 179 -12.76 -14.00 -0.89
C THR A 179 -13.35 -14.48 0.44
N PRO A 180 -14.17 -13.70 1.15
CA PRO A 180 -14.91 -14.25 2.27
C PRO A 180 -15.81 -15.36 1.70
N THR A 181 -15.68 -16.57 2.23
CA THR A 181 -16.54 -17.71 1.88
C THR A 181 -17.99 -17.32 2.16
N PRO A 182 -18.91 -17.36 1.17
CA PRO A 182 -20.33 -17.17 1.46
C PRO A 182 -20.77 -18.29 2.40
N THR A 183 -21.23 -17.92 3.58
CA THR A 183 -21.90 -18.83 4.51
C THR A 183 -23.08 -19.46 3.77
N ALA A 184 -23.10 -20.79 3.68
CA ALA A 184 -24.18 -21.53 3.05
C ALA A 184 -25.53 -21.05 3.58
N THR A 185 -26.42 -20.68 2.68
CA THR A 185 -27.83 -20.37 2.97
C THR A 185 -28.47 -21.61 3.62
N PRO A 186 -28.95 -21.52 4.87
CA PRO A 186 -29.69 -22.66 5.45
C PRO A 186 -31.01 -22.85 4.72
N THR A 187 -31.25 -24.06 4.26
CA THR A 187 -32.54 -24.56 3.79
C THR A 187 -33.57 -24.41 4.92
N ALA A 188 -34.69 -23.81 4.64
CA ALA A 188 -35.74 -23.55 5.60
C ALA A 188 -36.24 -24.84 6.27
N THR A 189 -36.17 -24.94 7.57
CA THR A 189 -36.81 -25.90 8.44
C THR A 189 -37.62 -25.14 9.52
N PRO A 190 -38.78 -25.66 9.97
CA PRO A 190 -39.86 -24.85 10.51
C PRO A 190 -39.55 -24.21 11.89
N THR A 191 -40.12 -23.04 12.02
CA THR A 191 -40.28 -22.14 13.18
C THR A 191 -40.06 -22.77 14.56
N ALA A 192 -39.03 -22.30 15.25
CA ALA A 192 -38.87 -22.33 16.70
C ALA A 192 -38.52 -20.94 17.21
N THR A 193 -39.06 -20.61 18.37
CA THR A 193 -39.02 -19.41 19.23
C THR A 193 -37.75 -18.56 19.12
N PRO A 194 -37.80 -17.20 19.25
CA PRO A 194 -36.68 -16.31 19.00
C PRO A 194 -35.58 -16.52 20.04
N THR A 195 -34.45 -17.04 19.56
CA THR A 195 -33.18 -17.05 20.29
C THR A 195 -32.36 -15.86 19.85
N ALA A 196 -31.65 -15.24 20.78
CA ALA A 196 -30.91 -14.00 20.66
C ALA A 196 -30.08 -13.86 19.37
N THR A 197 -30.13 -12.69 18.76
CA THR A 197 -29.36 -12.19 17.63
C THR A 197 -27.87 -12.52 17.80
N PRO A 198 -27.18 -13.13 16.81
CA PRO A 198 -25.72 -13.27 16.85
C PRO A 198 -25.08 -11.89 16.82
N THR A 199 -24.32 -11.59 17.87
CA THR A 199 -23.50 -10.40 17.98
C THR A 199 -22.49 -10.38 16.82
N ALA A 200 -22.52 -9.31 16.03
CA ALA A 200 -21.52 -9.04 15.01
C ALA A 200 -20.11 -9.12 15.60
N THR A 201 -19.18 -9.73 14.87
CA THR A 201 -17.75 -9.69 15.17
C THR A 201 -17.35 -8.24 15.41
N PRO A 202 -16.66 -7.89 16.49
CA PRO A 202 -16.29 -6.50 16.75
C PRO A 202 -15.38 -6.03 15.63
N THR A 203 -15.89 -5.15 14.78
CA THR A 203 -15.08 -4.18 14.03
C THR A 203 -14.15 -3.52 15.04
N PRO A 204 -12.85 -3.33 14.75
CA PRO A 204 -11.99 -2.55 15.62
C PRO A 204 -12.74 -1.27 15.99
N PRO A 205 -12.69 -0.81 17.25
CA PRO A 205 -13.40 0.41 17.62
C PRO A 205 -12.99 1.51 16.65
N PRO A 206 -13.95 2.29 16.09
CA PRO A 206 -13.60 3.37 15.19
C PRO A 206 -12.57 4.25 15.90
N SER A 207 -11.45 4.53 15.22
CA SER A 207 -10.44 5.46 15.71
C SER A 207 -11.18 6.74 16.14
N SER A 208 -10.92 7.23 17.34
CA SER A 208 -11.46 8.53 17.78
C SER A 208 -10.88 9.68 16.94
N ASN A 209 -9.89 9.39 16.12
CA ASN A 209 -9.21 10.34 15.24
C ASN A 209 -9.97 10.44 13.91
N VAL A 210 -10.55 11.60 13.64
CA VAL A 210 -11.31 11.88 12.40
C VAL A 210 -10.51 11.55 11.13
N HIS A 211 -9.19 11.64 11.19
CA HIS A 211 -8.31 11.40 10.04
C HIS A 211 -8.16 9.92 9.67
N LEU A 212 -8.60 9.02 10.55
CA LEU A 212 -8.62 7.57 10.33
C LEU A 212 -10.05 7.00 10.27
N THR A 213 -11.07 7.86 10.13
CA THR A 213 -12.48 7.44 10.02
C THR A 213 -12.68 6.41 8.90
N MET A 214 -12.03 6.59 7.76
CA MET A 214 -12.13 5.69 6.60
C MET A 214 -11.23 4.45 6.70
N GLY A 215 -10.42 4.32 7.75
CA GLY A 215 -9.53 3.18 8.00
C GLY A 215 -8.06 3.58 8.15
N ASN A 216 -7.25 2.60 8.55
CA ASN A 216 -5.81 2.69 8.69
C ASN A 216 -5.16 1.85 7.59
N PRO A 217 -4.60 2.45 6.54
CA PRO A 217 -4.27 1.74 5.28
C PRO A 217 -3.26 0.60 5.41
N SER A 218 -2.37 0.68 6.40
CA SER A 218 -1.30 -0.32 6.59
C SER A 218 -1.40 -1.06 7.92
N ASN A 219 -2.52 -0.92 8.64
CA ASN A 219 -2.66 -1.42 10.01
C ASN A 219 -1.50 -0.96 10.92
N ALA A 220 -1.01 0.28 10.73
CA ALA A 220 0.04 0.86 11.53
C ALA A 220 -0.36 0.94 13.01
N ILE A 221 0.59 0.70 13.91
CA ILE A 221 0.35 0.75 15.36
C ILE A 221 1.45 1.56 16.05
N THR A 222 1.10 2.20 17.16
CA THR A 222 2.04 2.95 18.01
C THR A 222 2.85 1.97 18.86
N ASN A 223 3.74 1.22 18.20
CA ASN A 223 4.62 0.23 18.83
C ASN A 223 5.99 0.23 18.15
N THR A 224 7.04 0.51 18.91
CA THR A 224 8.43 0.57 18.44
C THR A 224 8.99 -0.76 17.91
N ALA A 225 8.31 -1.89 18.17
CA ALA A 225 8.63 -3.17 17.55
C ALA A 225 8.31 -3.20 16.03
N PHE A 226 7.52 -2.24 15.54
CA PHE A 226 7.17 -2.06 14.13
C PHE A 226 7.73 -0.72 13.59
N PRO A 227 9.05 -0.53 13.58
CA PRO A 227 9.67 0.77 13.32
C PRO A 227 9.51 1.25 11.86
N THR A 228 9.14 0.35 10.96
CA THR A 228 8.89 0.67 9.54
C THR A 228 7.42 0.93 9.22
N ASN A 229 6.53 0.78 10.22
CA ASN A 229 5.09 1.03 10.11
C ASN A 229 4.53 1.57 11.43
N TYR A 230 5.15 2.66 11.93
CA TYR A 230 4.85 3.23 13.24
C TYR A 230 3.76 4.29 13.14
N LEU A 231 2.61 4.06 13.80
CA LEU A 231 1.49 5.01 13.81
C LEU A 231 1.77 6.19 14.73
N MET A 232 1.58 7.39 14.20
CA MET A 232 1.50 8.63 14.96
C MET A 232 0.21 9.36 14.64
N GLU A 233 -0.50 9.78 15.68
CA GLU A 233 -1.76 10.50 15.57
C GLU A 233 -1.60 11.91 16.11
N ARG A 234 -2.09 12.88 15.35
CA ARG A 234 -2.14 14.30 15.71
C ARG A 234 -3.56 14.81 15.56
N PRO A 235 -3.94 15.90 16.24
CA PRO A 235 -5.24 16.53 16.00
C PRO A 235 -5.48 16.96 14.55
N GLN A 236 -4.40 17.21 13.78
CA GLN A 236 -4.46 17.77 12.43
C GLN A 236 -4.35 16.71 11.32
N TYR A 237 -3.72 15.58 11.59
CA TYR A 237 -3.55 14.44 10.67
C TYR A 237 -3.03 13.21 11.42
N ALA A 238 -3.17 12.04 10.83
CA ALA A 238 -2.55 10.80 11.29
C ALA A 238 -1.59 10.27 10.24
N PHE A 239 -0.55 9.53 10.63
CA PHE A 239 0.42 9.01 9.68
C PHE A 239 1.13 7.74 10.18
N SER A 240 1.59 6.93 9.25
CA SER A 240 2.55 5.88 9.49
C SER A 240 3.95 6.37 9.16
N TYR A 241 4.90 6.24 10.09
CA TYR A 241 6.28 6.65 9.90
C TYR A 241 7.21 5.46 9.67
N HIS A 242 8.16 5.62 8.77
CA HIS A 242 9.20 4.64 8.48
C HIS A 242 10.54 5.13 9.05
N ARG A 243 10.97 4.57 10.18
CA ARG A 243 12.21 4.97 10.88
C ARG A 243 13.44 4.98 9.96
N ASP A 244 13.63 3.90 9.17
CA ASP A 244 14.85 3.70 8.39
C ASP A 244 14.85 4.52 7.08
N ASN A 245 13.67 4.97 6.63
CA ASN A 245 13.53 5.87 5.49
C ASN A 245 13.52 7.36 5.90
N GLY A 246 13.31 7.66 7.18
CA GLY A 246 13.18 9.04 7.66
C GLY A 246 12.00 9.81 7.05
N THR A 247 10.96 9.11 6.60
CA THR A 247 9.79 9.69 5.91
C THR A 247 8.50 9.01 6.37
N PRO A 248 7.33 9.67 6.25
CA PRO A 248 6.06 8.98 6.40
C PRO A 248 5.87 7.96 5.26
N ASN A 249 5.31 6.79 5.59
CA ASN A 249 4.79 5.85 4.60
C ASN A 249 3.55 6.43 3.93
N TRP A 250 2.67 6.97 4.76
CA TRP A 250 1.46 7.69 4.37
C TRP A 250 1.08 8.69 5.45
N VAL A 251 0.40 9.74 5.03
CA VAL A 251 -0.28 10.72 5.89
C VAL A 251 -1.73 10.78 5.48
N SER A 252 -2.65 10.69 6.44
CA SER A 252 -4.10 10.72 6.27
C SER A 252 -4.70 11.93 6.96
N TRP A 253 -5.57 12.66 6.27
CA TRP A 253 -6.27 13.80 6.86
C TRP A 253 -7.68 13.99 6.31
N HIS A 254 -8.56 14.44 7.16
CA HIS A 254 -9.88 14.93 6.80
C HIS A 254 -9.78 16.42 6.43
N LEU A 255 -10.34 16.82 5.31
CA LEU A 255 -10.41 18.21 4.84
C LEU A 255 -11.87 18.63 4.67
N ALA A 256 -12.28 19.65 5.38
CA ALA A 256 -13.56 20.33 5.24
C ALA A 256 -13.35 21.83 5.49
N THR A 257 -14.36 22.65 5.26
CA THR A 257 -14.28 24.11 5.48
C THR A 257 -13.92 24.49 6.91
N SER A 258 -14.21 23.62 7.90
CA SER A 258 -13.82 23.82 9.32
C SER A 258 -12.30 23.88 9.54
N TRP A 259 -11.48 23.28 8.67
CA TRP A 259 -10.02 23.32 8.70
C TRP A 259 -9.44 24.53 7.98
N LEU A 260 -10.27 25.21 7.18
CA LEU A 260 -9.87 26.36 6.37
C LEU A 260 -10.20 27.67 7.07
N GLY A 261 -9.32 28.65 6.94
CA GLY A 261 -9.43 29.98 7.53
C GLY A 261 -8.50 30.96 6.83
N THR A 262 -8.01 31.95 7.56
CA THR A 262 -7.16 33.02 7.03
C THR A 262 -5.79 33.07 7.68
N THR A 263 -5.43 32.07 8.48
CA THR A 263 -4.11 31.98 9.12
C THR A 263 -3.02 31.95 8.05
N PRO A 264 -2.03 32.86 8.11
CA PRO A 264 -0.92 32.83 7.16
C PRO A 264 -0.03 31.60 7.38
N ARG A 265 0.69 31.23 6.33
CA ARG A 265 1.68 30.16 6.36
C ARG A 265 2.77 30.47 7.42
N GLN A 266 3.11 29.49 8.27
CA GLN A 266 4.03 29.69 9.39
C GLN A 266 5.50 29.48 9.03
N ASP A 267 5.80 28.62 8.06
CA ASP A 267 7.18 28.28 7.60
C ASP A 267 8.13 27.86 8.74
N ASP A 268 7.60 27.34 9.84
CA ASP A 268 8.34 26.94 11.04
C ASP A 268 8.77 25.47 10.99
N PHE A 269 9.46 25.07 9.92
CA PHE A 269 9.97 23.72 9.74
C PHE A 269 10.86 23.30 10.91
N ARG A 270 10.61 22.11 11.45
CA ARG A 270 11.31 21.62 12.64
C ARG A 270 11.30 20.10 12.73
N ASN A 271 12.34 19.58 13.37
CA ASN A 271 12.43 18.16 13.68
C ASN A 271 11.34 17.74 14.68
N ASP A 272 10.86 16.52 14.52
CA ASP A 272 9.78 15.96 15.35
C ASP A 272 10.35 15.31 16.62
N THR A 273 10.26 15.99 17.73
CA THR A 273 10.73 15.50 19.04
C THR A 273 9.80 14.43 19.66
N ASN A 274 8.64 14.14 19.05
CA ASN A 274 7.74 13.08 19.49
C ASN A 274 8.10 11.71 18.90
N LEU A 275 9.10 11.64 18.03
CA LEU A 275 9.62 10.35 17.57
C LEU A 275 10.23 9.56 18.74
N PRO A 276 10.13 8.22 18.73
CA PRO A 276 10.74 7.38 19.76
C PRO A 276 12.22 7.68 19.97
N VAL A 277 12.68 7.55 21.21
CA VAL A 277 14.08 7.80 21.59
C VAL A 277 15.03 6.95 20.74
N GLY A 278 16.08 7.58 20.24
CA GLY A 278 17.11 6.94 19.40
C GLY A 278 16.76 6.88 17.90
N TRP A 279 15.61 7.36 17.49
CA TRP A 279 15.28 7.50 16.07
C TRP A 279 15.88 8.80 15.51
N TYR A 280 16.31 8.74 14.24
CA TYR A 280 16.80 9.93 13.55
C TYR A 280 15.66 10.96 13.42
N GLN A 281 15.92 12.17 13.88
CA GLN A 281 15.00 13.30 13.77
C GLN A 281 15.42 14.15 12.59
N VAL A 282 14.72 14.02 11.48
CA VAL A 282 14.98 14.78 10.25
C VAL A 282 14.90 16.27 10.53
N GLN A 283 15.91 17.01 10.06
CA GLN A 283 16.04 18.45 10.20
C GLN A 283 15.66 19.14 8.88
N GLU A 284 15.28 20.41 8.95
CA GLU A 284 15.10 21.24 7.77
C GLU A 284 16.37 21.26 6.88
N THR A 285 17.52 21.35 7.52
CA THR A 285 18.84 21.41 6.87
C THR A 285 19.22 20.13 6.12
N ASP A 286 18.57 19.00 6.40
CA ASP A 286 18.81 17.73 5.69
C ASP A 286 18.40 17.80 4.20
N TYR A 287 17.54 18.75 3.85
CA TYR A 287 17.13 19.02 2.48
C TYR A 287 18.04 20.03 1.76
N SER A 288 18.93 20.70 2.49
CA SER A 288 19.77 21.78 1.95
C SER A 288 20.70 21.24 0.85
N GLY A 289 20.63 21.85 -0.34
CA GLY A 289 21.47 21.47 -1.49
C GLY A 289 21.12 20.13 -2.13
N SER A 290 20.09 19.43 -1.68
CA SER A 290 19.68 18.13 -2.19
C SER A 290 19.08 18.17 -3.61
N GLY A 291 18.55 19.33 -4.02
CA GLY A 291 17.79 19.49 -5.26
C GLY A 291 16.30 19.10 -5.12
N TYR A 292 15.88 18.68 -3.93
CA TYR A 292 14.49 18.37 -3.61
C TYR A 292 13.88 19.41 -2.69
N ASP A 293 12.58 19.65 -2.85
CA ASP A 293 11.77 20.47 -1.95
C ASP A 293 11.40 19.66 -0.70
N ARG A 294 11.07 20.37 0.39
CA ARG A 294 10.42 19.79 1.58
C ARG A 294 8.94 19.62 1.27
N GLY A 295 8.62 18.53 0.53
CA GLY A 295 7.27 18.28 0.03
C GLY A 295 6.32 17.87 1.15
N HIS A 296 5.30 18.70 1.40
CA HIS A 296 4.25 18.41 2.37
C HIS A 296 3.38 17.23 1.92
N MET A 297 3.04 16.36 2.85
CA MET A 297 1.98 15.37 2.63
C MET A 297 0.61 15.95 2.99
N CYS A 298 0.38 16.36 4.24
CA CYS A 298 -0.74 17.23 4.61
C CYS A 298 -0.30 18.68 4.42
N PRO A 299 -0.82 19.40 3.41
CA PRO A 299 -0.32 20.74 3.07
C PRO A 299 -0.76 21.79 4.10
N SER A 300 0.07 22.82 4.27
CA SER A 300 -0.22 23.93 5.18
C SER A 300 -1.51 24.68 4.79
N GLY A 301 -1.82 24.75 3.48
CA GLY A 301 -3.06 25.35 2.98
C GLY A 301 -4.34 24.65 3.43
N ASP A 302 -4.26 23.36 3.83
CA ASP A 302 -5.41 22.60 4.34
C ASP A 302 -5.61 22.77 5.85
N ARG A 303 -4.74 23.53 6.53
CA ARG A 303 -4.73 23.76 7.98
C ARG A 303 -4.58 25.22 8.32
N THR A 304 -5.52 26.05 7.85
CA THR A 304 -5.48 27.51 7.99
C THR A 304 -6.51 28.07 8.98
N SER A 305 -7.15 27.21 9.78
CA SER A 305 -8.11 27.64 10.80
C SER A 305 -7.42 28.35 11.98
N THR A 306 -6.30 27.83 12.45
CA THR A 306 -5.52 28.43 13.54
C THR A 306 -4.01 28.37 13.26
N VAL A 307 -3.24 29.20 13.97
CA VAL A 307 -1.76 29.17 13.90
C VAL A 307 -1.23 27.80 14.33
N ALA A 308 -1.80 27.19 15.37
CA ALA A 308 -1.38 25.88 15.85
C ALA A 308 -1.62 24.78 14.81
N ASP A 309 -2.78 24.81 14.11
CA ASP A 309 -3.06 23.85 13.04
C ASP A 309 -2.10 24.00 11.88
N ASN A 310 -1.83 25.24 11.46
CA ASN A 310 -0.91 25.50 10.37
C ASN A 310 0.53 25.09 10.73
N SER A 311 1.01 25.51 11.89
CA SER A 311 2.33 25.14 12.43
C SER A 311 2.51 23.62 12.53
N SER A 312 1.44 22.86 12.82
CA SER A 312 1.54 21.40 12.92
C SER A 312 1.94 20.72 11.61
N THR A 313 1.69 21.33 10.46
CA THR A 313 2.05 20.78 9.16
C THR A 313 3.54 20.86 8.86
N PHE A 314 4.32 21.67 9.59
CA PHE A 314 5.75 21.90 9.38
C PHE A 314 6.68 20.97 10.16
N TRP A 315 6.14 19.93 10.82
CA TRP A 315 6.98 18.85 11.33
C TRP A 315 7.63 18.09 10.18
N MET A 316 8.96 17.87 10.26
CA MET A 316 9.68 17.13 9.20
C MET A 316 9.18 15.68 9.01
N THR A 317 8.43 15.13 9.95
CA THR A 317 7.72 13.85 9.80
C THR A 317 6.52 13.89 8.85
N ASN A 318 6.09 15.09 8.42
CA ASN A 318 5.08 15.30 7.39
C ASN A 318 5.69 15.55 5.99
N MET A 319 7.01 15.48 5.86
CA MET A 319 7.76 15.83 4.65
C MET A 319 8.32 14.61 3.95
N ILE A 320 8.38 14.68 2.61
CA ILE A 320 9.18 13.78 1.78
C ILE A 320 10.06 14.61 0.83
N PRO A 321 11.23 14.09 0.39
CA PRO A 321 11.98 14.73 -0.69
C PRO A 321 11.16 14.68 -1.99
N GLN A 322 10.71 15.85 -2.45
CA GLN A 322 9.86 15.98 -3.64
C GLN A 322 10.54 16.82 -4.69
N ALA A 323 10.55 16.34 -5.95
CA ALA A 323 11.13 17.10 -7.05
C ALA A 323 10.34 18.40 -7.29
N PRO A 324 11.00 19.55 -7.55
CA PRO A 324 10.32 20.84 -7.70
C PRO A 324 9.18 20.85 -8.74
N ASP A 325 9.34 20.19 -9.88
CA ASP A 325 8.27 20.17 -10.89
C ASP A 325 7.10 19.25 -10.49
N ASN A 326 7.33 18.25 -9.64
CA ASN A 326 6.25 17.49 -9.02
C ASN A 326 5.55 18.37 -7.96
N ASN A 327 6.30 18.84 -6.95
CA ASN A 327 5.77 19.58 -5.81
C ASN A 327 5.06 20.88 -6.20
N GLN A 328 5.72 21.72 -6.99
CA GLN A 328 5.29 23.10 -7.26
C GLN A 328 4.30 23.23 -8.42
N ARG A 329 3.93 22.14 -9.10
CA ARG A 329 3.06 22.16 -10.27
C ARG A 329 1.87 21.22 -10.14
N ALA A 330 2.00 19.98 -10.62
CA ALA A 330 0.88 19.03 -10.65
C ALA A 330 0.34 18.72 -9.24
N TRP A 331 1.21 18.53 -8.25
CA TRP A 331 0.84 18.24 -6.86
C TRP A 331 0.11 19.44 -6.23
N ALA A 332 0.69 20.64 -6.28
CA ALA A 332 0.10 21.87 -5.75
C ALA A 332 -1.26 22.21 -6.42
N SER A 333 -1.38 21.90 -7.72
CA SER A 333 -2.65 22.09 -8.45
C SER A 333 -3.74 21.12 -7.97
N LEU A 334 -3.39 19.85 -7.67
CA LEU A 334 -4.33 18.89 -7.09
C LEU A 334 -4.76 19.31 -5.68
N GLU A 335 -3.86 19.83 -4.86
CA GLU A 335 -4.18 20.34 -3.52
C GLU A 335 -5.11 21.54 -3.57
N SER A 336 -4.87 22.49 -4.49
CA SER A 336 -5.77 23.61 -4.73
C SER A 336 -7.17 23.14 -5.15
N TYR A 337 -7.22 22.05 -5.95
CA TYR A 337 -8.49 21.46 -6.35
C TYR A 337 -9.22 20.79 -5.17
N CYS A 338 -8.52 20.11 -4.26
CA CYS A 338 -9.12 19.55 -3.04
C CYS A 338 -9.76 20.65 -2.17
N ARG A 339 -9.07 21.77 -1.98
CA ARG A 339 -9.63 22.93 -1.25
C ARG A 339 -10.84 23.55 -1.97
N THR A 340 -10.83 23.57 -3.30
CA THR A 340 -12.00 23.99 -4.08
C THR A 340 -13.21 23.08 -3.80
N LEU A 341 -13.02 21.76 -3.80
CA LEU A 341 -14.10 20.82 -3.49
C LEU A 341 -14.62 21.01 -2.05
N ALA A 342 -13.74 21.23 -1.06
CA ALA A 342 -14.14 21.52 0.30
C ALA A 342 -14.98 22.81 0.39
N ASN A 343 -14.56 23.88 -0.30
CA ASN A 343 -15.30 25.15 -0.35
C ASN A 343 -16.64 25.06 -1.11
N GLN A 344 -16.84 24.02 -1.90
CA GLN A 344 -18.10 23.70 -2.57
C GLN A 344 -19.07 22.89 -1.68
N GLY A 345 -18.76 22.73 -0.40
CA GLY A 345 -19.62 22.03 0.56
C GLY A 345 -19.35 20.54 0.68
N ASN A 346 -18.18 20.08 0.22
CA ASN A 346 -17.76 18.71 0.43
C ASN A 346 -16.82 18.59 1.64
N GLU A 347 -16.66 17.37 2.12
CA GLU A 347 -15.57 16.95 2.97
C GLU A 347 -14.79 15.87 2.23
N LEU A 348 -13.49 15.84 2.46
CA LEU A 348 -12.58 14.93 1.78
C LEU A 348 -11.79 14.14 2.80
N TYR A 349 -11.63 12.85 2.56
CA TYR A 349 -10.67 11.99 3.25
C TYR A 349 -9.51 11.75 2.30
N ILE A 350 -8.36 12.30 2.64
CA ILE A 350 -7.18 12.33 1.78
C ILE A 350 -6.06 11.53 2.43
N ILE A 351 -5.42 10.67 1.64
CA ILE A 351 -4.24 9.93 2.06
C ILE A 351 -3.18 10.11 0.99
N SER A 352 -1.95 10.43 1.39
CA SER A 352 -0.85 10.59 0.44
C SER A 352 0.47 10.04 0.98
N GLY A 353 1.40 9.72 0.08
CA GLY A 353 2.71 9.20 0.44
C GLY A 353 3.66 9.07 -0.74
N GLY A 354 4.84 8.57 -0.45
CA GLY A 354 5.83 8.17 -1.44
C GLY A 354 5.75 6.67 -1.74
N ASN A 355 6.24 6.27 -2.92
CA ASN A 355 6.40 4.87 -3.30
C ASN A 355 7.76 4.61 -3.92
N GLY A 356 8.38 3.48 -3.55
CA GLY A 356 9.72 3.10 -3.96
C GLY A 356 10.81 3.99 -3.36
N VAL A 357 12.06 3.67 -3.64
CA VAL A 357 13.24 4.46 -3.23
C VAL A 357 14.18 4.60 -4.41
N SER A 358 14.45 5.83 -4.85
CA SER A 358 15.38 6.15 -5.93
C SER A 358 16.77 6.58 -5.43
N GLY A 359 16.91 6.89 -4.14
CA GLY A 359 18.13 7.34 -3.50
C GLY A 359 17.85 7.88 -2.10
N PHE A 360 18.83 8.55 -1.53
CA PHE A 360 18.75 9.14 -0.20
C PHE A 360 19.40 10.54 -0.18
N ILE A 361 18.89 11.40 0.69
CA ILE A 361 19.54 12.63 1.14
C ILE A 361 19.98 12.47 2.60
N ALA A 362 20.51 13.52 3.22
CA ALA A 362 20.90 13.52 4.64
C ALA A 362 21.84 12.36 5.02
N ASN A 363 22.87 12.09 4.20
CA ASN A 363 23.85 11.01 4.43
C ASN A 363 23.20 9.62 4.62
N GLY A 364 22.10 9.35 3.90
CA GLY A 364 21.40 8.07 3.94
C GLY A 364 20.22 8.01 4.91
N ASN A 365 19.90 9.10 5.61
CA ASN A 365 18.85 9.10 6.63
C ASN A 365 17.45 9.40 6.08
N VAL A 366 17.32 9.98 4.86
CA VAL A 366 16.02 10.37 4.29
C VAL A 366 15.90 9.82 2.88
N ALA A 367 14.95 8.90 2.68
CA ALA A 367 14.71 8.25 1.40
C ALA A 367 14.01 9.19 0.40
N ILE A 368 14.45 9.17 -0.85
CA ILE A 368 13.81 9.86 -1.97
C ILE A 368 12.85 8.88 -2.64
N PRO A 369 11.54 9.11 -2.62
CA PRO A 369 10.60 8.23 -3.29
C PRO A 369 10.72 8.33 -4.81
N THR A 370 10.50 7.21 -5.51
CA THR A 370 10.47 7.15 -6.97
C THR A 370 9.24 7.84 -7.55
N SER A 371 8.13 7.76 -6.84
CA SER A 371 6.87 8.42 -7.19
C SER A 371 6.15 8.90 -5.94
N THR A 372 5.25 9.85 -6.11
CA THR A 372 4.31 10.32 -5.09
C THR A 372 2.91 9.89 -5.48
N TRP A 373 2.07 9.57 -4.51
CA TRP A 373 0.68 9.19 -4.74
C TRP A 373 -0.26 9.91 -3.77
N LYS A 374 -1.51 10.08 -4.20
CA LYS A 374 -2.58 10.64 -3.37
C LYS A 374 -3.89 9.94 -3.73
N VAL A 375 -4.66 9.51 -2.72
CA VAL A 375 -6.02 8.99 -2.85
C VAL A 375 -6.97 9.88 -2.07
N ILE A 376 -8.15 10.18 -2.63
CA ILE A 376 -9.08 11.19 -2.14
C ILE A 376 -10.49 10.64 -2.27
N LEU A 377 -11.19 10.49 -1.15
CA LEU A 377 -12.60 10.18 -1.10
C LEU A 377 -13.36 11.47 -0.89
N VAL A 378 -14.37 11.75 -1.73
CA VAL A 378 -15.16 13.00 -1.72
C VAL A 378 -16.59 12.70 -1.29
N LEU A 379 -17.04 13.34 -0.22
CA LEU A 379 -18.42 13.26 0.27
C LEU A 379 -19.02 14.66 0.38
N PRO A 380 -20.34 14.85 0.20
CA PRO A 380 -20.99 16.04 0.71
C PRO A 380 -20.76 16.16 2.22
N ASN A 381 -20.53 17.36 2.76
CA ASN A 381 -20.27 17.56 4.18
C ASN A 381 -21.45 17.04 5.03
N GLY A 382 -21.17 16.28 6.09
CA GLY A 382 -22.21 15.68 6.93
C GLY A 382 -21.67 14.91 8.12
N SER A 383 -22.48 14.00 8.66
CA SER A 383 -22.11 13.11 9.76
C SER A 383 -22.30 11.64 9.35
N ASN A 384 -21.73 10.71 10.11
CA ASN A 384 -21.78 9.26 9.84
C ASN A 384 -21.14 8.88 8.49
N ASP A 385 -19.97 9.39 8.24
CA ASP A 385 -19.28 9.46 6.94
C ASP A 385 -19.11 8.10 6.27
N VAL A 386 -18.64 7.07 7.01
CA VAL A 386 -18.49 5.71 6.48
C VAL A 386 -19.82 5.19 5.93
N SER A 387 -20.93 5.43 6.63
CA SER A 387 -22.25 4.94 6.21
C SER A 387 -22.85 5.69 5.01
N ARG A 388 -22.30 6.85 4.66
CA ARG A 388 -22.69 7.65 3.50
C ARG A 388 -21.91 7.30 2.23
N VAL A 389 -20.83 6.53 2.36
CA VAL A 389 -20.11 6.02 1.19
C VAL A 389 -20.99 5.02 0.44
N THR A 390 -21.15 5.21 -0.84
CA THR A 390 -21.96 4.38 -1.73
C THR A 390 -21.16 3.98 -2.98
N THR A 391 -21.68 3.10 -3.80
CA THR A 391 -21.07 2.71 -5.09
C THR A 391 -20.97 3.85 -6.10
N SER A 392 -21.57 5.00 -5.82
CA SER A 392 -21.47 6.23 -6.63
C SER A 392 -20.55 7.29 -5.98
N THR A 393 -19.96 7.01 -4.84
CA THR A 393 -19.03 7.94 -4.18
C THR A 393 -17.81 8.16 -5.05
N ARG A 394 -17.43 9.43 -5.22
CA ARG A 394 -16.29 9.81 -6.04
C ARG A 394 -14.98 9.54 -5.33
N LEU A 395 -14.09 8.83 -6.00
CA LEU A 395 -12.68 8.69 -5.63
C LEU A 395 -11.79 9.34 -6.68
N ILE A 396 -10.73 10.00 -6.23
CA ILE A 396 -9.67 10.52 -7.08
C ILE A 396 -8.37 9.89 -6.60
N ALA A 397 -7.65 9.21 -7.50
CA ALA A 397 -6.33 8.70 -7.19
C ALA A 397 -5.33 9.12 -8.27
N VAL A 398 -4.12 9.45 -7.85
CA VAL A 398 -3.01 9.83 -8.74
C VAL A 398 -1.71 9.14 -8.31
N VAL A 399 -0.86 8.85 -9.31
CA VAL A 399 0.54 8.45 -9.09
C VAL A 399 1.40 9.30 -10.02
N MET A 400 2.27 10.12 -9.45
CA MET A 400 3.11 11.07 -10.18
C MET A 400 4.59 10.67 -10.05
N PRO A 401 5.39 10.63 -11.14
CA PRO A 401 6.83 10.47 -11.03
C PRO A 401 7.45 11.58 -10.18
N ASN A 402 8.35 11.22 -9.27
CA ASN A 402 9.05 12.20 -8.42
C ASN A 402 10.31 12.72 -9.12
N GLN A 403 10.12 13.46 -10.20
CA GLN A 403 11.19 14.01 -11.03
C GLN A 403 10.81 15.36 -11.65
N ASN A 404 11.80 16.10 -12.14
CA ASN A 404 11.56 17.30 -12.91
C ASN A 404 11.16 16.98 -14.36
N GLY A 405 10.48 17.92 -15.01
CA GLY A 405 10.04 17.78 -16.41
C GLY A 405 8.78 16.94 -16.61
N ILE A 406 8.03 16.66 -15.54
CA ILE A 406 6.74 15.96 -15.64
C ILE A 406 5.63 16.90 -16.14
N ASP A 407 4.53 16.32 -16.58
CA ASP A 407 3.33 17.07 -16.95
C ASP A 407 2.82 17.92 -15.78
N THR A 408 2.38 19.12 -16.06
CA THR A 408 1.83 20.03 -15.06
C THR A 408 0.36 19.77 -14.74
N ASN A 409 -0.32 19.04 -15.62
CA ASN A 409 -1.72 18.68 -15.46
C ASN A 409 -1.84 17.37 -14.65
N TRP A 410 -2.18 17.48 -13.36
CA TRP A 410 -2.34 16.34 -12.47
C TRP A 410 -3.33 15.28 -12.99
N ARG A 411 -4.30 15.65 -13.82
CA ARG A 411 -5.31 14.73 -14.35
C ARG A 411 -4.74 13.66 -15.25
N ASN A 412 -3.57 13.93 -15.85
CA ASN A 412 -2.88 12.95 -16.70
C ASN A 412 -2.19 11.83 -15.89
N PHE A 413 -2.15 11.98 -14.55
CA PHE A 413 -1.62 10.98 -13.62
C PHE A 413 -2.70 10.21 -12.87
N ARG A 414 -3.98 10.37 -13.25
CA ARG A 414 -5.09 9.65 -12.62
C ARG A 414 -5.00 8.17 -12.86
N VAL A 415 -5.25 7.42 -11.79
CA VAL A 415 -5.29 5.96 -11.74
C VAL A 415 -6.49 5.52 -10.90
N SER A 416 -6.75 4.23 -10.81
CA SER A 416 -7.70 3.69 -9.82
C SER A 416 -7.05 3.59 -8.44
N VAL A 417 -7.86 3.54 -7.38
CA VAL A 417 -7.35 3.28 -6.02
C VAL A 417 -6.72 1.89 -5.95
N ASP A 418 -7.33 0.86 -6.57
CA ASP A 418 -6.77 -0.49 -6.70
C ASP A 418 -5.33 -0.47 -7.27
N TYR A 419 -5.05 0.44 -8.20
CA TYR A 419 -3.69 0.58 -8.72
C TYR A 419 -2.73 1.11 -7.65
N VAL A 420 -3.13 2.10 -6.84
CA VAL A 420 -2.30 2.61 -5.75
C VAL A 420 -2.10 1.54 -4.68
N GLU A 421 -3.12 0.76 -4.37
CA GLU A 421 -3.03 -0.40 -3.46
C GLU A 421 -2.04 -1.44 -3.97
N SER A 422 -2.09 -1.74 -5.27
CA SER A 422 -1.14 -2.68 -5.90
C SER A 422 0.32 -2.20 -5.84
N LEU A 423 0.55 -0.88 -5.78
CA LEU A 423 1.88 -0.30 -5.66
C LEU A 423 2.40 -0.30 -4.22
N THR A 424 1.51 -0.03 -3.26
CA THR A 424 1.89 0.24 -1.86
C THR A 424 1.71 -0.96 -0.95
N GLY A 425 0.82 -1.89 -1.30
CA GLY A 425 0.39 -2.99 -0.45
C GLY A 425 -0.55 -2.54 0.68
N TYR A 426 -1.13 -1.35 0.57
CA TYR A 426 -2.09 -0.81 1.54
C TYR A 426 -3.52 -1.17 1.14
N ASP A 427 -4.43 -1.10 2.12
CA ASP A 427 -5.89 -1.26 1.99
C ASP A 427 -6.52 0.09 2.35
N PHE A 428 -6.82 0.90 1.33
CA PHE A 428 -7.42 2.22 1.55
C PHE A 428 -8.91 2.07 1.85
N PHE A 429 -9.41 3.00 2.66
CA PHE A 429 -10.82 3.06 3.02
C PHE A 429 -11.39 1.77 3.64
N ALA A 430 -10.55 0.99 4.35
CA ALA A 430 -10.86 -0.31 4.95
C ALA A 430 -12.08 -0.32 5.90
N SER A 431 -12.55 0.86 6.36
CA SER A 431 -13.80 0.99 7.14
C SER A 431 -15.05 0.95 6.26
N VAL A 432 -14.93 1.14 4.95
CA VAL A 432 -16.04 1.08 4.00
C VAL A 432 -16.37 -0.38 3.68
N PRO A 433 -17.66 -0.77 3.54
CA PRO A 433 -17.99 -2.15 3.17
C PRO A 433 -17.31 -2.59 1.86
N VAL A 434 -16.70 -3.77 1.85
CA VAL A 434 -15.94 -4.33 0.69
C VAL A 434 -16.76 -4.33 -0.60
N SER A 435 -18.09 -4.56 -0.53
CA SER A 435 -18.98 -4.50 -1.68
C SER A 435 -19.08 -3.11 -2.32
N ILE A 436 -18.77 -2.06 -1.57
CA ILE A 436 -18.71 -0.68 -2.07
C ILE A 436 -17.29 -0.41 -2.56
N GLN A 437 -16.26 -0.74 -1.77
CA GLN A 437 -14.84 -0.57 -2.13
C GLN A 437 -14.57 -1.14 -3.53
N SER A 438 -14.92 -2.42 -3.77
CA SER A 438 -14.68 -3.11 -5.04
C SER A 438 -15.26 -2.42 -6.28
N VAL A 439 -16.24 -1.53 -6.10
CA VAL A 439 -16.84 -0.74 -7.19
C VAL A 439 -16.13 0.60 -7.36
N ILE A 440 -15.93 1.33 -6.24
CA ILE A 440 -15.40 2.70 -6.33
C ILE A 440 -13.88 2.71 -6.53
N GLU A 441 -13.14 1.75 -5.96
CA GLU A 441 -11.68 1.68 -6.02
C GLU A 441 -11.15 1.19 -7.36
N SER A 442 -11.92 0.38 -8.08
CA SER A 442 -11.57 -0.09 -9.43
C SER A 442 -11.69 0.99 -10.51
N SER A 443 -12.38 2.09 -10.23
CA SER A 443 -12.70 3.13 -11.20
C SER A 443 -11.64 4.24 -11.23
N ILE A 444 -11.40 4.82 -12.42
CA ILE A 444 -10.58 6.01 -12.60
C ILE A 444 -11.50 7.24 -12.67
N ASP A 445 -11.20 8.29 -11.88
CA ASP A 445 -11.95 9.55 -11.95
C ASP A 445 -11.81 10.20 -13.32
N THR A 446 -12.92 10.39 -14.01
CA THR A 446 -12.98 11.04 -15.33
C THR A 446 -13.62 12.43 -15.28
N LEU A 447 -14.13 12.84 -14.11
CA LEU A 447 -14.85 14.10 -14.01
C LEU A 447 -13.92 15.29 -14.31
N ARG A 448 -14.48 16.24 -15.06
CA ARG A 448 -13.84 17.54 -15.30
C ARG A 448 -14.42 18.54 -14.29
N PRO A 449 -13.58 19.32 -13.61
CA PRO A 449 -14.07 20.38 -12.74
C PRO A 449 -14.89 21.40 -13.55
N SER A 450 -16.09 21.70 -13.11
CA SER A 450 -16.85 22.83 -13.65
C SER A 450 -16.27 24.14 -13.09
N GLY A 451 -16.01 25.12 -13.94
CA GLY A 451 -15.62 26.47 -13.53
C GLY A 451 -14.12 26.73 -13.28
N ILE A 452 -13.25 25.73 -13.54
CA ILE A 452 -11.80 25.93 -13.59
C ILE A 452 -11.38 25.80 -15.04
N ASP A 453 -10.63 26.81 -15.57
CA ASP A 453 -10.20 26.86 -16.96
C ASP A 453 -9.59 25.52 -17.41
N ALA A 454 -10.30 24.86 -18.31
CA ALA A 454 -10.07 23.47 -18.67
C ALA A 454 -8.82 23.26 -19.54
N ASP A 455 -8.25 24.32 -20.10
CA ASP A 455 -7.31 24.20 -21.23
C ASP A 455 -5.83 24.16 -20.83
N ASN A 456 -5.42 24.65 -19.66
CA ASN A 456 -4.02 24.64 -19.23
C ASN A 456 -3.70 23.76 -18.00
N GLY A 457 -4.66 23.05 -17.44
CA GLY A 457 -4.44 21.98 -16.47
C GLY A 457 -3.87 22.37 -15.10
N MET A 458 -3.37 23.57 -14.89
CA MET A 458 -2.75 24.02 -13.66
C MET A 458 -3.56 25.14 -13.03
N PHE A 459 -4.22 24.85 -11.92
CA PHE A 459 -4.89 25.85 -11.08
C PHE A 459 -4.17 25.91 -9.73
N LEU A 460 -3.76 27.10 -9.33
CA LEU A 460 -3.08 27.34 -8.05
C LEU A 460 -3.87 28.39 -7.27
N ASP A 461 -4.32 28.05 -6.09
CA ASP A 461 -4.87 29.01 -5.15
C ASP A 461 -3.76 29.79 -4.41
N LYS A 462 -4.14 30.77 -3.59
CA LYS A 462 -3.17 31.61 -2.88
C LYS A 462 -2.23 30.80 -1.98
N TYR A 463 -2.70 29.72 -1.36
CA TYR A 463 -1.91 28.91 -0.44
C TYR A 463 -0.84 28.10 -1.18
N ALA A 464 -1.19 27.54 -2.34
CA ALA A 464 -0.23 26.86 -3.21
C ALA A 464 0.82 27.85 -3.73
N ILE A 465 0.43 29.08 -4.08
CA ILE A 465 1.37 30.13 -4.51
C ILE A 465 2.34 30.48 -3.37
N GLU A 466 1.85 30.70 -2.15
CA GLU A 466 2.67 31.00 -0.97
C GLU A 466 3.68 29.86 -0.71
N GLU A 467 3.27 28.61 -0.82
CA GLU A 467 4.15 27.45 -0.64
C GLU A 467 5.24 27.40 -1.71
N ILE A 468 4.89 27.56 -2.97
CA ILE A 468 5.84 27.61 -4.09
C ILE A 468 6.86 28.73 -3.92
N GLU A 469 6.42 29.90 -3.52
CA GLU A 469 7.32 31.06 -3.28
C GLU A 469 8.29 30.81 -2.10
N ALA A 470 7.79 30.20 -1.02
CA ALA A 470 8.60 29.83 0.13
C ALA A 470 9.70 28.82 -0.25
N GLU A 471 9.35 27.73 -0.97
CA GLU A 471 10.33 26.74 -1.41
C GLU A 471 11.35 27.32 -2.42
N ARG A 472 10.92 28.15 -3.33
CA ARG A 472 11.81 28.84 -4.27
C ARG A 472 12.79 29.79 -3.56
N LYS A 473 12.30 30.50 -2.54
CA LYS A 473 13.14 31.37 -1.70
C LYS A 473 14.16 30.57 -0.92
N TYR A 474 13.74 29.47 -0.29
CA TYR A 474 14.62 28.55 0.42
C TYR A 474 15.70 27.98 -0.50
N ASN A 475 15.34 27.40 -1.61
CA ASN A 475 16.25 26.81 -2.58
C ASN A 475 17.24 27.84 -3.15
N ARG A 476 16.81 29.08 -3.35
CA ARG A 476 17.71 30.20 -3.78
C ARG A 476 18.73 30.53 -2.71
N ALA A 477 18.31 30.62 -1.44
CA ALA A 477 19.20 30.89 -0.33
C ALA A 477 20.27 29.79 -0.17
N GLN A 478 19.89 28.53 -0.28
CA GLN A 478 20.80 27.39 -0.22
C GLN A 478 21.88 27.40 -1.32
N ARG A 479 21.51 27.80 -2.54
CA ARG A 479 22.47 27.94 -3.67
C ARG A 479 23.49 29.06 -3.45
N LEU A 480 23.18 30.06 -2.62
CA LEU A 480 24.11 31.16 -2.30
C LEU A 480 25.10 30.76 -1.18
N ILE A 481 24.68 29.92 -0.26
CA ILE A 481 25.51 29.41 0.84
C ILE A 481 26.54 28.39 0.34
N ASN A 482 26.20 27.60 -0.67
CA ASN A 482 27.05 26.55 -1.21
C ASN A 482 27.96 27.00 -2.37
N LYS A 483 28.04 28.31 -2.63
CA LYS A 483 29.03 28.96 -3.53
C LYS A 483 30.16 29.61 -2.73
#